data_a92ba74394c958d55170b5a697e8eb39
#
_entry.id   a92ba74394c958d55170b5a697e8eb39
#
_cell.length_a   1.000
_cell.length_b   1.000
_cell.length_c   1.000
_cell.angle_alpha   90.00
_cell.angle_beta   90.00
_cell.angle_gamma   90.00
#
_symmetry.space_group_name_H-M   'P 1'
#
loop_
_entity.id
_entity.type
_entity.pdbx_description
1 polymer ?
#
loop_
_entity_poly.entity_id
_entity_poly.type
_entity_poly.pdbx_seq_one_letter_code
_entity_poly.pdbx_strand_id
1 'polypeptide(L)'
;MVEEIEIKRKSYQIVEQLDENSFKVERKGKLFLLKKYTDKAAFEKFVDAEHRLRVSGITNPKCYLYDKKLMWAILDYVEGENCLDMLKSGSLPEEVLDLMFKAFWYGRNDRLAIDMKPDNFIYANGKLYYMPFTYEKYTNNEYFVQGDIRLWFYTKEFVKYCHSKGIDVDASLVKSDYETNKNIALMTVKYYR
;
A
#
# COMPACT_ATOMS: atom_id res chain seq x y z
N MET A 1 2.07 32.96 -2.95
CA MET A 1 3.49 32.53 -2.88
C MET A 1 3.50 31.02 -3.00
N VAL A 2 4.27 30.49 -3.96
CA VAL A 2 4.49 29.05 -4.05
C VAL A 2 5.48 28.70 -2.93
N GLU A 3 5.09 27.83 -2.03
CA GLU A 3 5.96 27.42 -0.93
C GLU A 3 7.00 26.43 -1.47
N GLU A 4 8.29 26.77 -1.28
CA GLU A 4 9.40 25.93 -1.70
C GLU A 4 10.07 25.27 -0.50
N ILE A 5 10.56 24.06 -0.72
CA ILE A 5 11.31 23.31 0.27
C ILE A 5 12.62 22.83 -0.31
N GLU A 6 13.72 23.00 0.42
CA GLU A 6 15.04 22.54 0.00
C GLU A 6 15.45 21.26 0.74
N ILE A 7 15.82 20.22 -0.02
CA ILE A 7 16.31 18.95 0.53
C ILE A 7 17.60 18.58 -0.20
N LYS A 8 18.70 18.47 0.53
CA LYS A 8 20.02 18.16 -0.03
C LYS A 8 20.38 19.03 -1.25
N ARG A 9 20.22 20.33 -1.14
CA ARG A 9 20.48 21.34 -2.20
C ARG A 9 19.59 21.18 -3.43
N LYS A 10 18.43 20.56 -3.29
CA LYS A 10 17.43 20.44 -4.35
C LYS A 10 16.15 21.11 -3.90
N SER A 11 15.68 22.10 -4.67
CA SER A 11 14.42 22.80 -4.41
C SER A 11 13.25 22.01 -5.00
N TYR A 12 12.16 21.93 -4.24
CA TYR A 12 10.89 21.34 -4.61
C TYR A 12 9.79 22.33 -4.31
N GLN A 13 8.84 22.50 -5.22
CA GLN A 13 7.65 23.32 -5.03
C GLN A 13 6.55 22.47 -4.37
N ILE A 14 5.95 22.97 -3.30
CA ILE A 14 4.80 22.31 -2.68
C ILE A 14 3.58 22.59 -3.56
N VAL A 15 2.98 21.53 -4.09
CA VAL A 15 1.77 21.58 -4.92
C VAL A 15 0.53 21.41 -4.07
N GLU A 16 0.57 20.47 -3.11
CA GLU A 16 -0.57 20.11 -2.28
C GLU A 16 -0.11 19.48 -0.97
N GLN A 17 -0.76 19.79 0.13
CA GLN A 17 -0.62 19.05 1.38
C GLN A 17 -1.63 17.91 1.40
N LEU A 18 -1.14 16.66 1.48
CA LEU A 18 -1.98 15.45 1.45
C LEU A 18 -2.48 15.07 2.84
N ASP A 19 -1.58 15.19 3.82
CA ASP A 19 -1.86 15.01 5.25
C ASP A 19 -0.88 15.85 6.07
N GLU A 20 -0.90 15.72 7.40
CA GLU A 20 -0.06 16.49 8.32
C GLU A 20 1.44 16.36 8.01
N ASN A 21 1.87 15.22 7.49
CA ASN A 21 3.28 14.88 7.31
C ASN A 21 3.64 14.50 5.86
N SER A 22 2.69 14.58 4.93
CA SER A 22 2.84 14.18 3.53
C SER A 22 2.43 15.31 2.57
N PHE A 23 3.28 15.58 1.59
CA PHE A 23 3.08 16.67 0.64
C PHE A 23 3.35 16.15 -0.79
N LYS A 24 2.47 16.53 -1.70
CA LYS A 24 2.72 16.43 -3.13
C LYS A 24 3.62 17.59 -3.53
N VAL A 25 4.78 17.28 -4.08
CA VAL A 25 5.76 18.28 -4.46
C VAL A 25 6.19 18.09 -5.91
N GLU A 26 6.60 19.17 -6.56
CA GLU A 26 7.07 19.16 -7.94
C GLU A 26 8.52 19.59 -8.05
N ARG A 27 9.25 18.96 -8.96
CA ARG A 27 10.56 19.40 -9.36
C ARG A 27 10.82 19.06 -10.84
N LYS A 28 11.11 20.09 -11.65
CA LYS A 28 11.38 19.95 -13.09
C LYS A 28 10.27 19.22 -13.85
N GLY A 29 9.02 19.55 -13.58
CA GLY A 29 7.84 18.95 -14.23
C GLY A 29 7.52 17.53 -13.77
N LYS A 30 8.21 17.01 -12.75
CA LYS A 30 7.92 15.69 -12.16
C LYS A 30 7.39 15.82 -10.76
N LEU A 31 6.32 15.06 -10.47
CA LEU A 31 5.69 14.98 -9.16
C LEU A 31 6.40 13.96 -8.26
N PHE A 32 6.45 14.31 -6.97
CA PHE A 32 7.01 13.46 -5.92
C PHE A 32 6.15 13.54 -4.67
N LEU A 33 6.25 12.51 -3.83
CA LEU A 33 5.74 12.51 -2.47
C LEU A 33 6.88 12.91 -1.52
N LEU A 34 6.73 14.04 -0.83
CA LEU A 34 7.56 14.38 0.31
C LEU A 34 6.89 13.85 1.56
N LYS A 35 7.60 13.04 2.33
CA LYS A 35 7.15 12.53 3.62
C LYS A 35 8.09 13.01 4.73
N LYS A 36 7.50 13.62 5.77
CA LYS A 36 8.19 14.05 7.00
C LYS A 36 7.97 13.00 8.07
N TYR A 37 8.94 12.81 8.94
CA TYR A 37 8.82 11.92 10.09
C TYR A 37 9.00 12.75 11.36
N THR A 38 8.16 12.52 12.35
CA THR A 38 8.11 13.32 13.57
C THR A 38 9.19 12.94 14.58
N ASP A 39 9.68 11.70 14.48
CA ASP A 39 10.72 11.19 15.38
C ASP A 39 11.74 10.30 14.65
N LYS A 40 12.91 10.17 15.28
CA LYS A 40 14.03 9.43 14.73
C LYS A 40 13.74 7.93 14.59
N ALA A 41 12.99 7.33 15.51
CA ALA A 41 12.70 5.91 15.49
C ALA A 41 11.76 5.56 14.32
N ALA A 42 10.75 6.37 14.07
CA ALA A 42 9.87 6.23 12.90
C ALA A 42 10.64 6.38 11.59
N PHE A 43 11.58 7.34 11.52
CA PHE A 43 12.41 7.55 10.35
C PHE A 43 13.37 6.36 10.11
N GLU A 44 14.01 5.83 11.15
CA GLU A 44 14.90 4.66 11.03
C GLU A 44 14.12 3.41 10.59
N LYS A 45 12.91 3.20 11.11
CA LYS A 45 12.01 2.15 10.64
C LYS A 45 11.65 2.30 9.16
N PHE A 46 11.39 3.53 8.70
CA PHE A 46 11.15 3.79 7.28
C PHE A 46 12.36 3.39 6.42
N VAL A 47 13.57 3.81 6.81
CA VAL A 47 14.81 3.53 6.03
C VAL A 47 15.07 2.02 5.94
N ASP A 48 14.88 1.28 7.04
CA ASP A 48 15.00 -0.18 7.05
C ASP A 48 13.91 -0.84 6.19
N ALA A 49 12.67 -0.40 6.34
CA ALA A 49 11.54 -0.95 5.58
C ALA A 49 11.68 -0.68 4.07
N GLU A 50 12.09 0.52 3.64
CA GLU A 50 12.36 0.84 2.24
C GLU A 50 13.33 -0.16 1.63
N HIS A 51 14.45 -0.39 2.32
CA HIS A 51 15.46 -1.32 1.84
C HIS A 51 14.93 -2.75 1.75
N ARG A 52 14.32 -3.26 2.80
CA ARG A 52 13.85 -4.65 2.89
C ARG A 52 12.72 -4.95 1.91
N LEU A 53 11.71 -4.08 1.82
CA LEU A 53 10.59 -4.25 0.91
C LEU A 53 11.06 -4.23 -0.55
N ARG A 54 11.99 -3.33 -0.90
CA ARG A 54 12.58 -3.26 -2.24
C ARG A 54 13.38 -4.52 -2.60
N VAL A 55 14.16 -5.07 -1.67
CA VAL A 55 14.96 -6.28 -1.90
C VAL A 55 14.06 -7.52 -2.02
N SER A 56 12.98 -7.59 -1.26
CA SER A 56 12.00 -8.69 -1.33
C SER A 56 11.19 -8.72 -2.65
N GLY A 57 11.24 -7.65 -3.45
CA GLY A 57 10.46 -7.53 -4.68
C GLY A 57 9.03 -7.00 -4.47
N ILE A 58 8.67 -6.58 -3.26
CA ILE A 58 7.41 -5.87 -3.00
C ILE A 58 7.49 -4.49 -3.67
N THR A 59 6.52 -4.20 -4.54
CA THR A 59 6.49 -2.92 -5.25
C THR A 59 6.09 -1.80 -4.31
N ASN A 60 6.98 -0.83 -4.10
CA ASN A 60 6.75 0.39 -3.32
C ASN A 60 7.04 1.63 -4.16
N PRO A 61 6.55 2.82 -3.77
CA PRO A 61 7.04 4.07 -4.31
C PRO A 61 8.58 4.15 -4.17
N LYS A 62 9.28 4.43 -5.27
CA LYS A 62 10.76 4.50 -5.24
C LYS A 62 11.21 5.66 -4.36
N CYS A 63 12.09 5.39 -3.40
CA CYS A 63 12.77 6.44 -2.65
C CYS A 63 13.95 7.00 -3.46
N TYR A 64 13.92 8.30 -3.79
CA TYR A 64 14.99 8.99 -4.51
C TYR A 64 16.08 9.51 -3.60
N LEU A 65 15.67 10.00 -2.45
CA LEU A 65 16.59 10.50 -1.43
C LEU A 65 15.87 10.63 -0.10
N TYR A 66 16.63 10.59 0.95
CA TYR A 66 16.19 10.99 2.29
C TYR A 66 17.25 11.82 3.00
N ASP A 67 16.82 12.66 3.92
CA ASP A 67 17.69 13.47 4.76
C ASP A 67 17.54 13.07 6.22
N LYS A 68 18.64 12.54 6.81
CA LYS A 68 18.64 12.06 8.20
C LYS A 68 18.52 13.18 9.25
N LYS A 69 18.98 14.40 8.91
CA LYS A 69 18.90 15.53 9.84
C LYS A 69 17.50 16.11 9.88
N LEU A 70 16.88 16.24 8.71
CA LEU A 70 15.52 16.75 8.58
C LEU A 70 14.47 15.66 8.82
N MET A 71 14.87 14.38 8.80
CA MET A 71 13.97 13.22 8.85
C MET A 71 12.90 13.26 7.74
N TRP A 72 13.32 13.57 6.51
CA TRP A 72 12.48 13.70 5.34
C TRP A 72 12.87 12.71 4.26
N ALA A 73 11.89 12.26 3.48
CA ALA A 73 12.08 11.39 2.31
C ALA A 73 11.36 11.95 1.09
N ILE A 74 11.98 11.83 -0.08
CA ILE A 74 11.38 12.10 -1.39
C ILE A 74 11.17 10.78 -2.10
N LEU A 75 9.92 10.47 -2.40
CA LEU A 75 9.46 9.24 -3.01
C LEU A 75 8.78 9.54 -4.35
N ASP A 76 8.62 8.52 -5.21
CA ASP A 76 7.72 8.66 -6.36
C ASP A 76 6.32 9.01 -5.86
N TYR A 77 5.67 9.96 -6.55
CA TYR A 77 4.24 10.17 -6.40
C TYR A 77 3.53 9.17 -7.30
N VAL A 78 2.77 8.25 -6.70
CA VAL A 78 2.02 7.22 -7.44
C VAL A 78 0.65 7.77 -7.78
N GLU A 79 0.43 8.08 -9.05
CA GLU A 79 -0.90 8.43 -9.56
C GLU A 79 -1.64 7.16 -9.94
N GLY A 80 -2.61 6.78 -9.11
CA GLY A 80 -3.40 5.58 -9.30
C GLY A 80 -4.63 5.57 -8.42
N GLU A 81 -5.37 4.48 -8.45
CA GLU A 81 -6.59 4.31 -7.67
C GLU A 81 -6.33 3.44 -6.44
N ASN A 82 -6.88 3.84 -5.30
CA ASN A 82 -6.80 3.05 -4.08
C ASN A 82 -7.64 1.78 -4.21
N CYS A 83 -7.08 0.62 -3.84
CA CYS A 83 -7.77 -0.66 -4.01
C CYS A 83 -9.03 -0.78 -3.16
N LEU A 84 -9.14 -0.09 -2.01
CA LEU A 84 -10.37 -0.05 -1.24
C LEU A 84 -11.48 0.67 -2.02
N ASP A 85 -11.15 1.78 -2.70
CA ASP A 85 -12.13 2.53 -3.50
C ASP A 85 -12.55 1.74 -4.74
N MET A 86 -11.62 1.05 -5.39
CA MET A 86 -11.93 0.13 -6.49
C MET A 86 -12.85 -1.03 -6.06
N LEU A 87 -12.64 -1.59 -4.87
CA LEU A 87 -13.52 -2.62 -4.31
C LEU A 87 -14.92 -2.08 -4.04
N LYS A 88 -15.02 -0.89 -3.47
CA LYS A 88 -16.32 -0.23 -3.19
C LYS A 88 -17.13 0.02 -4.46
N SER A 89 -16.48 0.47 -5.52
CA SER A 89 -17.12 0.73 -6.83
C SER A 89 -17.33 -0.54 -7.66
N GLY A 90 -16.82 -1.67 -7.25
CA GLY A 90 -16.85 -2.91 -8.02
C GLY A 90 -15.95 -2.89 -9.26
N SER A 91 -14.99 -1.95 -9.33
CA SER A 91 -14.09 -1.75 -10.47
C SER A 91 -12.73 -2.46 -10.33
N LEU A 92 -12.53 -3.29 -9.28
CA LEU A 92 -11.25 -3.96 -9.06
C LEU A 92 -10.94 -4.96 -10.19
N PRO A 93 -9.86 -4.75 -10.99
CA PRO A 93 -9.47 -5.69 -12.03
C PRO A 93 -9.00 -7.02 -11.45
N GLU A 94 -9.26 -8.13 -12.14
CA GLU A 94 -8.83 -9.46 -11.69
C GLU A 94 -7.31 -9.56 -11.51
N GLU A 95 -6.54 -8.88 -12.34
CA GLU A 95 -5.07 -8.85 -12.26
C GLU A 95 -4.55 -8.26 -10.94
N VAL A 96 -5.32 -7.38 -10.28
CA VAL A 96 -4.95 -6.82 -8.97
C VAL A 96 -4.89 -7.92 -7.91
N LEU A 97 -5.80 -8.89 -7.97
CA LEU A 97 -5.76 -10.05 -7.07
C LEU A 97 -4.49 -10.87 -7.28
N ASP A 98 -4.08 -11.08 -8.54
CA ASP A 98 -2.82 -11.76 -8.87
C ASP A 98 -1.61 -11.01 -8.32
N LEU A 99 -1.58 -9.69 -8.46
CA LEU A 99 -0.51 -8.85 -7.95
C LEU A 99 -0.47 -8.83 -6.41
N MET A 100 -1.64 -8.82 -5.78
CA MET A 100 -1.78 -8.89 -4.31
C MET A 100 -1.21 -10.20 -3.76
N PHE A 101 -1.56 -11.34 -4.38
CA PHE A 101 -1.00 -12.64 -4.00
C PHE A 101 0.52 -12.71 -4.21
N LYS A 102 1.04 -12.11 -5.29
CA LYS A 102 2.49 -11.99 -5.50
C LYS A 102 3.16 -11.19 -4.39
N ALA A 103 2.59 -10.04 -4.00
CA ALA A 103 3.13 -9.23 -2.92
C ALA A 103 3.18 -10.02 -1.59
N PHE A 104 2.10 -10.74 -1.27
CA PHE A 104 2.07 -11.63 -0.11
C PHE A 104 3.14 -12.72 -0.20
N TRP A 105 3.26 -13.39 -1.35
CA TRP A 105 4.22 -14.46 -1.55
C TRP A 105 5.67 -13.99 -1.42
N TYR A 106 6.01 -12.82 -1.96
CA TYR A 106 7.32 -12.21 -1.80
C TYR A 106 7.62 -11.88 -0.34
N GLY A 107 6.68 -11.25 0.36
CA GLY A 107 6.82 -10.97 1.78
C GLY A 107 7.08 -12.25 2.58
N ARG A 108 6.27 -13.29 2.36
CA ARG A 108 6.43 -14.59 3.02
C ARG A 108 7.80 -15.21 2.81
N ASN A 109 8.29 -15.24 1.57
CA ASN A 109 9.60 -15.83 1.24
C ASN A 109 10.74 -15.14 1.97
N ASP A 110 10.65 -13.82 2.11
CA ASP A 110 11.66 -13.02 2.80
C ASP A 110 11.36 -12.83 4.30
N ARG A 111 10.36 -13.55 4.82
CA ARG A 111 9.91 -13.51 6.22
C ARG A 111 9.44 -12.12 6.65
N LEU A 112 8.83 -11.37 5.74
CA LEU A 112 8.22 -10.07 5.98
C LEU A 112 6.68 -10.23 5.99
N ALA A 113 6.03 -9.79 7.05
CA ALA A 113 4.59 -9.62 7.11
C ALA A 113 4.24 -8.17 6.81
N ILE A 114 3.63 -7.91 5.66
CA ILE A 114 3.07 -6.60 5.30
C ILE A 114 1.59 -6.56 5.62
N ASP A 115 1.06 -5.37 5.90
CA ASP A 115 -0.38 -5.20 6.15
C ASP A 115 -1.13 -5.26 4.81
N MET A 116 -1.78 -6.42 4.58
CA MET A 116 -2.44 -6.77 3.32
C MET A 116 -3.84 -6.15 3.15
N LYS A 117 -4.22 -5.14 3.94
CA LYS A 117 -5.51 -4.47 3.78
C LYS A 117 -5.56 -3.65 2.47
N PRO A 118 -6.70 -3.65 1.76
CA PRO A 118 -6.81 -3.02 0.43
C PRO A 118 -6.46 -1.54 0.40
N ASP A 119 -6.76 -0.80 1.46
CA ASP A 119 -6.46 0.64 1.56
C ASP A 119 -4.96 0.97 1.66
N ASN A 120 -4.12 -0.02 1.93
CA ASN A 120 -2.67 0.11 1.89
C ASN A 120 -2.09 0.01 0.46
N PHE A 121 -2.92 -0.21 -0.55
CA PHE A 121 -2.46 -0.44 -1.91
C PHE A 121 -3.06 0.53 -2.92
N ILE A 122 -2.19 0.99 -3.83
CA ILE A 122 -2.59 1.77 -5.03
C ILE A 122 -2.27 0.94 -6.26
N TYR A 123 -3.26 0.78 -7.13
CA TYR A 123 -3.06 0.21 -8.46
C TYR A 123 -2.82 1.32 -9.48
N ALA A 124 -1.69 1.24 -10.18
CA ALA A 124 -1.28 2.20 -11.18
C ALA A 124 -0.44 1.54 -12.28
N ASN A 125 -0.78 1.77 -13.55
CA ASN A 125 0.02 1.34 -14.70
C ASN A 125 0.40 -0.15 -14.68
N GLY A 126 -0.55 -1.04 -14.36
CA GLY A 126 -0.33 -2.49 -14.29
C GLY A 126 0.52 -2.96 -13.10
N LYS A 127 0.68 -2.12 -12.08
CA LYS A 127 1.44 -2.44 -10.86
C LYS A 127 0.61 -2.16 -9.62
N LEU A 128 0.83 -2.97 -8.61
CA LEU A 128 0.22 -2.81 -7.29
C LEU A 128 1.28 -2.29 -6.31
N TYR A 129 1.13 -1.04 -5.88
CA TYR A 129 2.06 -0.37 -4.98
C TYR A 129 1.60 -0.52 -3.53
N TYR A 130 2.42 -1.11 -2.68
CA TYR A 130 2.25 -1.10 -1.23
C TYR A 130 2.74 0.25 -0.69
N MET A 131 1.83 1.06 -0.16
CA MET A 131 2.10 2.45 0.22
C MET A 131 2.75 2.63 1.59
N PRO A 132 2.42 1.81 2.62
CA PRO A 132 3.14 1.86 3.88
C PRO A 132 4.59 1.38 3.72
N PHE A 133 5.52 2.08 4.38
CA PHE A 133 6.90 1.59 4.54
C PHE A 133 7.03 0.94 5.91
N THR A 134 6.26 -0.14 6.11
CA THR A 134 6.23 -0.90 7.35
C THR A 134 6.15 -2.40 7.06
N TYR A 135 6.71 -3.19 7.93
CA TYR A 135 6.55 -4.63 7.94
C TYR A 135 6.76 -5.16 9.36
N GLU A 136 6.29 -6.36 9.60
CA GLU A 136 6.59 -7.14 10.79
C GLU A 136 7.32 -8.43 10.42
N LYS A 137 7.88 -9.10 11.42
CA LYS A 137 8.46 -10.43 11.20
C LYS A 137 7.34 -11.42 10.89
N TYR A 138 7.44 -12.08 9.76
CA TYR A 138 6.50 -13.13 9.39
C TYR A 138 6.59 -14.30 10.35
N THR A 139 5.50 -14.63 11.02
CA THR A 139 5.45 -15.69 12.03
C THR A 139 4.52 -16.84 11.66
N ASN A 140 3.46 -16.59 10.86
CA ASN A 140 2.51 -17.61 10.46
C ASN A 140 1.69 -17.20 9.22
N ASN A 141 1.29 -18.18 8.39
CA ASN A 141 0.47 -17.99 7.20
C ASN A 141 -1.00 -17.71 7.50
N GLU A 142 -1.47 -18.06 8.68
CA GLU A 142 -2.91 -18.12 8.94
C GLU A 142 -3.60 -16.77 8.89
N TYR A 143 -2.91 -15.70 9.31
CA TYR A 143 -3.51 -14.37 9.36
C TYR A 143 -4.02 -13.87 8.00
N PHE A 144 -3.24 -14.04 6.93
CA PHE A 144 -3.65 -13.57 5.61
C PHE A 144 -4.76 -14.45 5.04
N VAL A 145 -4.57 -15.78 5.01
CA VAL A 145 -5.51 -16.71 4.37
C VAL A 145 -6.84 -16.78 5.14
N GLN A 146 -6.84 -16.63 6.46
CA GLN A 146 -8.03 -16.67 7.29
C GLN A 146 -8.69 -15.31 7.53
N GLY A 147 -7.97 -14.22 7.35
CA GLY A 147 -8.41 -12.87 7.67
C GLY A 147 -8.37 -11.90 6.48
N ASP A 148 -7.26 -11.21 6.30
CA ASP A 148 -7.17 -10.06 5.40
C ASP A 148 -7.47 -10.36 3.93
N ILE A 149 -7.26 -11.59 3.46
CA ILE A 149 -7.61 -12.01 2.10
C ILE A 149 -9.11 -11.78 1.80
N ARG A 150 -9.97 -11.94 2.80
CA ARG A 150 -11.41 -11.77 2.64
C ARG A 150 -11.81 -10.32 2.38
N LEU A 151 -10.94 -9.37 2.76
CA LEU A 151 -11.14 -7.94 2.50
C LEU A 151 -10.96 -7.58 1.02
N TRP A 152 -10.33 -8.46 0.22
CA TRP A 152 -10.13 -8.27 -1.22
C TRP A 152 -11.30 -8.79 -2.08
N PHE A 153 -12.32 -9.29 -1.42
CA PHE A 153 -13.57 -9.71 -2.04
C PHE A 153 -14.73 -8.99 -1.36
N TYR A 154 -15.83 -8.80 -2.05
CA TYR A 154 -17.00 -8.14 -1.46
C TYR A 154 -17.70 -9.10 -0.48
N THR A 155 -17.15 -9.21 0.72
CA THR A 155 -17.58 -10.14 1.78
C THR A 155 -18.22 -9.39 2.94
N LYS A 156 -18.81 -10.14 3.89
CA LYS A 156 -19.30 -9.57 5.16
C LYS A 156 -18.16 -8.92 5.97
N GLU A 157 -16.96 -9.50 5.91
CA GLU A 157 -15.75 -8.97 6.55
C GLU A 157 -15.34 -7.64 5.93
N PHE A 158 -15.39 -7.52 4.60
CA PHE A 158 -15.14 -6.28 3.89
C PHE A 158 -16.13 -5.17 4.29
N VAL A 159 -17.44 -5.49 4.33
CA VAL A 159 -18.46 -4.53 4.77
C VAL A 159 -18.21 -4.08 6.22
N LYS A 160 -17.93 -5.01 7.14
CA LYS A 160 -17.58 -4.65 8.52
C LYS A 160 -16.33 -3.77 8.61
N TYR A 161 -15.32 -4.06 7.79
CA TYR A 161 -14.10 -3.27 7.70
C TYR A 161 -14.39 -1.83 7.24
N CYS A 162 -15.17 -1.66 6.17
CA CYS A 162 -15.59 -0.35 5.69
C CYS A 162 -16.36 0.44 6.75
N HIS A 163 -17.35 -0.20 7.40
CA HIS A 163 -18.11 0.43 8.47
C HIS A 163 -17.25 0.86 9.67
N SER A 164 -16.22 0.07 10.01
CA SER A 164 -15.28 0.43 11.09
C SER A 164 -14.46 1.70 10.79
N LYS A 165 -14.38 2.07 9.51
CA LYS A 165 -13.73 3.30 9.02
C LYS A 165 -14.72 4.42 8.73
N GLY A 166 -15.99 4.24 9.05
CA GLY A 166 -17.05 5.22 8.73
C GLY A 166 -17.40 5.29 7.23
N ILE A 167 -17.03 4.24 6.47
CA ILE A 167 -17.29 4.14 5.03
C ILE A 167 -18.57 3.33 4.84
N ASP A 168 -19.56 3.92 4.19
CA ASP A 168 -20.79 3.22 3.82
C ASP A 168 -20.60 2.46 2.50
N VAL A 169 -21.08 1.21 2.47
CA VAL A 169 -21.01 0.31 1.32
C VAL A 169 -22.29 -0.51 1.20
N ASP A 170 -22.68 -0.83 -0.02
CA ASP A 170 -23.90 -1.60 -0.28
C ASP A 170 -23.76 -3.08 0.14
N ALA A 171 -24.34 -3.41 1.30
CA ALA A 171 -24.32 -4.77 1.81
C ALA A 171 -25.05 -5.80 0.92
N SER A 172 -25.89 -5.35 -0.03
CA SER A 172 -26.59 -6.24 -0.97
C SER A 172 -25.63 -6.86 -2.01
N LEU A 173 -24.47 -6.26 -2.21
CA LEU A 173 -23.43 -6.75 -3.12
C LEU A 173 -22.55 -7.84 -2.53
N VAL A 174 -22.77 -8.24 -1.27
CA VAL A 174 -21.99 -9.29 -0.62
C VAL A 174 -22.14 -10.60 -1.35
N LYS A 175 -21.01 -11.14 -1.82
CA LYS A 175 -20.95 -12.46 -2.47
C LYS A 175 -21.18 -13.58 -1.46
N SER A 176 -21.71 -14.71 -1.94
CA SER A 176 -21.87 -15.89 -1.10
C SER A 176 -20.53 -16.39 -0.56
N ASP A 177 -20.53 -16.93 0.65
CA ASP A 177 -19.33 -17.54 1.25
C ASP A 177 -18.77 -18.67 0.38
N TYR A 178 -19.64 -19.40 -0.34
CA TYR A 178 -19.22 -20.47 -1.26
C TYR A 178 -18.39 -19.92 -2.44
N GLU A 179 -18.87 -18.88 -3.13
CA GLU A 179 -18.12 -18.25 -4.24
C GLU A 179 -16.82 -17.66 -3.76
N THR A 180 -16.85 -16.93 -2.65
CA THR A 180 -15.65 -16.34 -2.06
C THR A 180 -14.61 -17.39 -1.72
N ASN A 181 -14.99 -18.45 -1.02
CA ASN A 181 -14.09 -19.54 -0.63
C ASN A 181 -13.53 -20.28 -1.86
N LYS A 182 -14.36 -20.50 -2.89
CA LYS A 182 -13.91 -21.09 -4.17
C LYS A 182 -12.84 -20.22 -4.84
N ASN A 183 -13.06 -18.90 -4.92
CA ASN A 183 -12.10 -17.99 -5.53
C ASN A 183 -10.79 -17.92 -4.72
N ILE A 184 -10.87 -17.80 -3.40
CA ILE A 184 -9.72 -17.85 -2.51
C ILE A 184 -8.94 -19.15 -2.68
N ALA A 185 -9.61 -20.31 -2.74
CA ALA A 185 -8.97 -21.59 -2.91
C ALA A 185 -8.25 -21.70 -4.26
N LEU A 186 -8.87 -21.24 -5.36
CA LEU A 186 -8.25 -21.23 -6.69
C LEU A 186 -6.98 -20.37 -6.72
N MET A 187 -7.05 -19.16 -6.15
CA MET A 187 -5.91 -18.26 -6.07
C MET A 187 -4.80 -18.84 -5.17
N THR A 188 -5.17 -19.40 -4.03
CA THR A 188 -4.21 -20.06 -3.14
C THR A 188 -3.47 -21.20 -3.86
N VAL A 189 -4.17 -22.08 -4.57
CA VAL A 189 -3.55 -23.17 -5.32
C VAL A 189 -2.59 -22.65 -6.40
N LYS A 190 -2.95 -21.56 -7.09
CA LYS A 190 -2.12 -20.94 -8.13
C LYS A 190 -0.77 -20.44 -7.59
N TYR A 191 -0.73 -19.91 -6.37
CA TYR A 191 0.45 -19.25 -5.80
C TYR A 191 1.17 -20.05 -4.72
N TYR A 192 0.61 -21.15 -4.20
CA TYR A 192 1.25 -22.00 -3.19
C TYR A 192 1.82 -23.30 -3.73
N ARG A 193 1.76 -23.50 -5.05
CA ARG A 193 2.50 -24.54 -5.74
C ARG A 193 3.85 -24.00 -6.19
#